data_a843c58cdb47533c9baf5928558136d0
#
_entry.id   a843c58cdb47533c9baf5928558136d0
#
_cell.length_a   1.000
_cell.length_b   1.000
_cell.length_c   1.000
_cell.angle_alpha   90.00
_cell.angle_beta   90.00
_cell.angle_gamma   90.00
#
_symmetry.space_group_name_H-M   'P 1'
#
loop_
_entity.id
_entity.type
_entity.pdbx_description
1 polymer ?
#
loop_
_entity_poly.entity_id
_entity_poly.type
_entity_poly.pdbx_seq_one_letter_code
_entity_poly.pdbx_strand_id
1 'polypeptide(L)'
;MQQIGIEDAFSKMDKKETFLLMITRDKCYYCQLIHKMLDDTIEDHPTTIYNVKMDDSTTENLYADNDLLKTRLEKPGTTPHVYYIKDGVVKDDITGFDEENPLEFWEWVKKHNIENLK
;
A
#
# COMPACT_ATOMS: atom_id res chain seq x y z
N MET A 1 -2.17 10.60 0.46
CA MET A 1 -1.77 9.46 -0.40
C MET A 1 -1.73 9.88 -1.85
N GLN A 2 -0.83 9.30 -2.59
CA GLN A 2 -0.70 9.57 -4.02
C GLN A 2 -1.09 8.33 -4.81
N GLN A 3 -2.10 8.46 -5.68
CA GLN A 3 -2.53 7.37 -6.55
C GLN A 3 -1.55 7.19 -7.71
N ILE A 4 -1.16 5.95 -7.97
CA ILE A 4 -0.31 5.58 -9.12
C ILE A 4 -0.85 4.29 -9.75
N GLY A 5 -0.42 4.02 -10.97
CA GLY A 5 -0.74 2.75 -11.64
C GLY A 5 0.24 1.64 -11.26
N ILE A 6 -0.10 0.39 -11.64
CA ILE A 6 0.75 -0.77 -11.40
C ILE A 6 2.11 -0.59 -12.10
N GLU A 7 2.10 -0.11 -13.35
CA GLU A 7 3.35 0.10 -14.11
C GLU A 7 4.23 1.16 -13.46
N ASP A 8 3.64 2.20 -12.88
CA ASP A 8 4.39 3.23 -12.15
C ASP A 8 5.08 2.64 -10.94
N ALA A 9 4.37 1.78 -10.19
CA ALA A 9 4.94 1.10 -9.03
C ALA A 9 6.11 0.22 -9.44
N PHE A 10 5.95 -0.56 -10.50
CA PHE A 10 7.00 -1.42 -11.01
C PHE A 10 8.20 -0.62 -11.53
N SER A 11 7.96 0.51 -12.19
CA SER A 11 9.03 1.42 -12.64
C SER A 11 9.84 1.94 -11.46
N LYS A 12 9.18 2.32 -10.36
CA LYS A 12 9.86 2.75 -9.14
C LYS A 12 10.75 1.64 -8.57
N MET A 13 10.26 0.40 -8.57
CA MET A 13 11.06 -0.74 -8.12
C MET A 13 12.26 -0.98 -9.03
N ASP A 14 12.08 -0.89 -10.35
CA ASP A 14 13.17 -1.07 -11.31
C ASP A 14 14.23 0.03 -11.18
N LYS A 15 13.83 1.23 -10.79
CA LYS A 15 14.75 2.36 -10.51
C LYS A 15 15.36 2.28 -9.11
N LYS A 16 15.06 1.23 -8.35
CA LYS A 16 15.60 0.98 -7.01
C LYS A 16 15.22 2.09 -6.02
N GLU A 17 14.03 2.65 -6.16
CA GLU A 17 13.52 3.66 -5.23
C GLU A 17 13.12 3.02 -3.90
N THR A 18 13.08 3.85 -2.86
CA THR A 18 12.61 3.47 -1.52
C THR A 18 11.30 4.17 -1.25
N PHE A 19 10.23 3.42 -0.99
CA PHE A 19 8.89 3.99 -0.84
C PHE A 19 7.93 3.04 -0.14
N LEU A 20 6.80 3.60 0.31
CA LEU A 20 5.67 2.82 0.81
C LEU A 20 4.64 2.66 -0.30
N LEU A 21 4.23 1.42 -0.54
CA LEU A 21 3.24 1.08 -1.56
C LEU A 21 2.05 0.39 -0.90
N MET A 22 0.86 0.95 -1.09
CA MET A 22 -0.38 0.35 -0.59
C MET A 22 -1.21 -0.15 -1.76
N ILE A 23 -1.70 -1.38 -1.65
CA ILE A 23 -2.60 -2.00 -2.62
C ILE A 23 -4.00 -2.02 -2.02
N THR A 24 -4.96 -1.46 -2.74
CA THR A 24 -6.36 -1.36 -2.32
C THR A 24 -7.31 -1.73 -3.46
N ARG A 25 -8.59 -1.74 -3.17
CA ARG A 25 -9.68 -1.80 -4.15
C ARG A 25 -10.93 -1.13 -3.59
N ASP A 26 -11.86 -0.74 -4.43
CA ASP A 26 -13.05 0.01 -4.00
C ASP A 26 -14.00 -0.81 -3.12
N LYS A 27 -14.21 -2.07 -3.46
CA LYS A 27 -15.15 -2.95 -2.73
C LYS A 27 -14.49 -3.61 -1.52
N CYS A 28 -13.63 -2.90 -0.84
CA CYS A 28 -12.86 -3.39 0.30
C CYS A 28 -13.19 -2.55 1.53
N TYR A 29 -13.90 -3.16 2.48
CA TYR A 29 -14.31 -2.46 3.70
C TYR A 29 -13.11 -1.94 4.50
N TYR A 30 -12.11 -2.77 4.73
CA TYR A 30 -10.93 -2.36 5.50
C TYR A 30 -10.04 -1.36 4.75
N CYS A 31 -10.10 -1.35 3.42
CA CYS A 31 -9.45 -0.30 2.63
C CYS A 31 -10.08 1.06 2.90
N GLN A 32 -11.40 1.12 3.02
CA GLN A 32 -12.11 2.36 3.34
C GLN A 32 -11.73 2.86 4.73
N LEU A 33 -11.60 1.96 5.69
CA LEU A 33 -11.23 2.31 7.06
C LEU A 33 -9.79 2.82 7.17
N ILE A 34 -8.83 2.17 6.49
CA ILE A 34 -7.45 2.65 6.51
C ILE A 34 -7.31 3.99 5.79
N HIS A 35 -8.04 4.21 4.71
CA HIS A 35 -8.07 5.50 4.01
C HIS A 35 -8.52 6.62 4.95
N LYS A 36 -9.60 6.38 5.70
CA LYS A 36 -10.11 7.37 6.65
C LYS A 36 -9.09 7.66 7.75
N MET A 37 -8.49 6.64 8.30
CA MET A 37 -7.44 6.80 9.33
C MET A 37 -6.28 7.62 8.80
N LEU A 38 -5.83 7.33 7.58
CA LEU A 38 -4.73 8.06 6.96
C LEU A 38 -5.11 9.52 6.69
N ASP A 39 -6.29 9.78 6.15
CA ASP A 39 -6.76 11.14 5.92
C ASP A 39 -6.78 11.96 7.22
N ASP A 40 -7.15 11.34 8.33
CA ASP A 40 -7.23 12.00 9.63
C ASP A 40 -5.87 12.23 10.29
N THR A 41 -4.84 11.46 9.92
CA THR A 41 -3.56 11.42 10.65
C THR A 41 -2.33 11.81 9.83
N ILE A 42 -2.43 11.84 8.51
CA ILE A 42 -1.26 12.03 7.63
C ILE A 42 -0.53 13.35 7.87
N GLU A 43 -1.23 14.39 8.31
CA GLU A 43 -0.63 15.70 8.58
C GLU A 43 0.40 15.62 9.72
N ASP A 44 0.18 14.71 10.66
CA ASP A 44 1.09 14.50 11.79
C ASP A 44 2.25 13.57 11.42
N HIS A 45 2.21 12.98 10.23
CA HIS A 45 3.19 12.01 9.75
C HIS A 45 3.56 12.35 8.31
N PRO A 46 4.54 13.25 8.08
CA PRO A 46 4.88 13.74 6.73
C PRO A 46 5.54 12.66 5.86
N THR A 47 4.80 11.61 5.58
CA THR A 47 5.24 10.42 4.85
C THR A 47 4.40 10.27 3.59
N THR A 48 5.03 10.05 2.44
CA THR A 48 4.32 9.79 1.20
C THR A 48 3.97 8.31 1.11
N ILE A 49 2.70 8.02 0.88
CA ILE A 49 2.22 6.67 0.62
C ILE A 49 1.69 6.64 -0.81
N TYR A 50 2.26 5.76 -1.64
CA TYR A 50 1.77 5.54 -2.99
C TYR A 50 0.71 4.45 -2.96
N ASN A 51 -0.42 4.69 -3.58
CA ASN A 51 -1.54 3.75 -3.59
C ASN A 51 -1.83 3.26 -5.00
N VAL A 52 -1.85 1.94 -5.17
CA VAL A 52 -2.34 1.29 -6.38
C VAL A 52 -3.70 0.69 -6.05
N LYS A 53 -4.73 1.14 -6.75
CA LYS A 53 -6.07 0.61 -6.61
C LYS A 53 -6.32 -0.41 -7.71
N MET A 54 -6.53 -1.68 -7.34
CA MET A 54 -6.92 -2.71 -8.30
C MET A 54 -8.31 -2.41 -8.83
N ASP A 55 -8.53 -2.66 -10.10
CA ASP A 55 -9.84 -2.51 -10.73
C ASP A 55 -10.74 -3.69 -10.36
N ASP A 56 -11.67 -3.46 -9.44
CA ASP A 56 -12.65 -4.46 -9.02
C ASP A 56 -14.04 -4.24 -9.60
N SER A 57 -14.15 -3.46 -10.68
CA SER A 57 -15.41 -3.24 -11.39
C SER A 57 -15.96 -4.54 -11.99
N THR A 58 -15.09 -5.46 -12.35
CA THR A 58 -15.43 -6.83 -12.73
C THR A 58 -14.48 -7.82 -12.08
N THR A 59 -14.93 -9.07 -11.91
CA THR A 59 -14.08 -10.15 -11.38
C THR A 59 -12.87 -10.38 -12.29
N GLU A 60 -13.07 -10.33 -13.59
CA GLU A 60 -12.01 -10.53 -14.58
C GLU A 60 -10.92 -9.48 -14.46
N ASN A 61 -11.30 -8.20 -14.34
CA ASN A 61 -10.33 -7.11 -14.18
C ASN A 61 -9.57 -7.22 -12.86
N LEU A 62 -10.25 -7.60 -11.80
CA LEU A 62 -9.62 -7.78 -10.50
C LEU A 62 -8.57 -8.90 -10.54
N TYR A 63 -8.90 -10.02 -11.16
CA TYR A 63 -7.94 -11.13 -11.31
C TYR A 63 -6.76 -10.74 -12.18
N ALA A 64 -6.98 -9.98 -13.25
CA ALA A 64 -5.90 -9.52 -14.12
C ALA A 64 -4.91 -8.62 -13.36
N ASP A 65 -5.42 -7.67 -12.60
CA ASP A 65 -4.58 -6.77 -11.80
C ASP A 65 -3.85 -7.54 -10.69
N ASN A 66 -4.55 -8.46 -10.01
CA ASN A 66 -3.94 -9.27 -8.98
C ASN A 66 -2.81 -10.15 -9.53
N ASP A 67 -3.03 -10.79 -10.67
CA ASP A 67 -2.02 -11.64 -11.31
C ASP A 67 -0.79 -10.84 -11.72
N LEU A 68 -0.99 -9.63 -12.25
CA LEU A 68 0.11 -8.75 -12.61
C LEU A 68 0.91 -8.33 -11.38
N LEU A 69 0.25 -7.92 -10.30
CA LEU A 69 0.91 -7.53 -9.06
C LEU A 69 1.66 -8.70 -8.42
N LYS A 70 1.13 -9.92 -8.51
CA LYS A 70 1.78 -11.14 -7.99
C LYS A 70 3.12 -11.45 -8.62
N THR A 71 3.41 -10.90 -9.78
CA THR A 71 4.73 -11.10 -10.42
C THR A 71 5.85 -10.48 -9.59
N ARG A 72 5.55 -9.54 -8.69
CA ARG A 72 6.56 -8.85 -7.89
C ARG A 72 6.23 -8.74 -6.40
N LEU A 73 4.96 -8.94 -6.01
CA LEU A 73 4.50 -8.74 -4.65
C LEU A 73 3.80 -10.01 -4.14
N GLU A 74 4.00 -10.32 -2.86
CA GLU A 74 3.30 -11.44 -2.23
C GLU A 74 1.89 -10.99 -1.80
N LYS A 75 0.89 -11.80 -2.14
CA LYS A 75 -0.50 -11.67 -1.69
C LYS A 75 -1.09 -10.26 -1.87
N PRO A 76 -0.95 -9.64 -3.05
CA PRO A 76 -1.48 -8.28 -3.24
C PRO A 76 -3.01 -8.23 -3.14
N GLY A 77 -3.69 -9.36 -3.34
CA GLY A 77 -5.15 -9.47 -3.22
C GLY A 77 -5.68 -9.46 -1.80
N THR A 78 -4.81 -9.55 -0.79
CA THR A 78 -5.19 -9.42 0.63
C THR A 78 -5.15 -7.94 0.99
N THR A 79 -6.22 -7.22 0.72
CA THR A 79 -6.28 -5.77 0.83
C THR A 79 -6.92 -5.30 2.14
N PRO A 80 -6.51 -4.13 2.67
CA PRO A 80 -5.38 -3.32 2.22
C PRO A 80 -4.06 -4.03 2.53
N HIS A 81 -3.06 -3.85 1.67
CA HIS A 81 -1.74 -4.45 1.87
C HIS A 81 -0.69 -3.36 1.64
N VAL A 82 0.15 -3.10 2.62
CA VAL A 82 1.20 -2.09 2.54
C VAL A 82 2.56 -2.76 2.52
N TYR A 83 3.39 -2.37 1.57
CA TYR A 83 4.74 -2.87 1.40
C TYR A 83 5.74 -1.75 1.67
N TYR A 84 6.74 -2.03 2.50
CA TYR A 84 7.92 -1.19 2.62
C TYR A 84 8.94 -1.68 1.61
N ILE A 85 9.20 -0.87 0.59
CA ILE A 85 10.13 -1.20 -0.49
C ILE A 85 11.37 -0.33 -0.30
N LYS A 86 12.52 -0.97 -0.19
CA LYS A 86 13.81 -0.31 -0.02
C LYS A 86 14.74 -0.72 -1.16
N ASP A 87 15.27 0.27 -1.88
CA ASP A 87 16.14 0.04 -3.03
C ASP A 87 15.51 -0.93 -4.04
N GLY A 88 14.20 -0.80 -4.24
CA GLY A 88 13.42 -1.61 -5.19
C GLY A 88 13.03 -3.00 -4.69
N VAL A 89 13.35 -3.34 -3.44
CA VAL A 89 13.10 -4.68 -2.87
C VAL A 89 12.16 -4.57 -1.68
N VAL A 90 11.16 -5.46 -1.62
CA VAL A 90 10.25 -5.52 -0.46
C VAL A 90 11.04 -5.95 0.79
N LYS A 91 11.04 -5.12 1.81
CA LYS A 91 11.70 -5.38 3.10
C LYS A 91 10.74 -5.92 4.14
N ASP A 92 9.51 -5.42 4.15
CA ASP A 92 8.48 -5.85 5.08
C ASP A 92 7.12 -5.47 4.51
N ASP A 93 6.07 -6.02 5.07
CA ASP A 93 4.71 -5.72 4.66
C ASP A 93 3.75 -5.89 5.83
N ILE A 94 2.59 -5.24 5.72
CA ILE A 94 1.52 -5.34 6.70
C ILE A 94 0.19 -5.40 5.97
N THR A 95 -0.71 -6.27 6.42
CA THR A 95 -2.02 -6.48 5.80
C THR A 95 -3.15 -6.12 6.74
N GLY A 96 -4.26 -5.70 6.15
CA GLY A 96 -5.50 -5.43 6.88
C GLY A 96 -5.49 -4.10 7.62
N PHE A 97 -6.54 -3.93 8.40
CA PHE A 97 -6.70 -2.77 9.29
C PHE A 97 -7.35 -3.26 10.58
N ASP A 98 -6.70 -3.02 11.70
CA ASP A 98 -7.20 -3.41 13.01
C ASP A 98 -8.03 -2.28 13.60
N GLU A 99 -9.35 -2.47 13.67
CA GLU A 99 -10.27 -1.48 14.23
C GLU A 99 -10.04 -1.23 15.71
N GLU A 100 -9.47 -2.19 16.42
CA GLU A 100 -9.11 -2.06 17.84
C GLU A 100 -7.77 -1.37 18.06
N ASN A 101 -6.94 -1.32 17.03
CA ASN A 101 -5.65 -0.62 17.03
C ASN A 101 -5.47 0.16 15.72
N PRO A 102 -6.26 1.24 15.53
CA PRO A 102 -6.27 1.95 14.25
C PRO A 102 -4.94 2.61 13.88
N LEU A 103 -4.05 2.84 14.83
CA LEU A 103 -2.74 3.44 14.58
C LEU A 103 -1.63 2.40 14.39
N GLU A 104 -1.97 1.13 14.27
CA GLU A 104 -1.00 0.04 14.05
C GLU A 104 -0.10 0.32 12.84
N PHE A 105 -0.66 0.88 11.77
CA PHE A 105 0.10 1.25 10.59
C PHE A 105 1.25 2.22 10.93
N TRP A 106 0.97 3.28 11.70
CA TRP A 106 1.98 4.25 12.08
C TRP A 106 3.01 3.68 13.07
N GLU A 107 2.59 2.76 13.94
CA GLU A 107 3.53 2.02 14.80
C GLU A 107 4.50 1.19 13.96
N TRP A 108 4.00 0.54 12.92
CA TRP A 108 4.81 -0.23 11.97
C TRP A 108 5.78 0.68 11.20
N VAL A 109 5.31 1.82 10.72
CA VAL A 109 6.15 2.82 10.05
C VAL A 109 7.28 3.29 10.97
N LYS A 110 6.96 3.59 12.22
CA LYS A 110 7.94 4.04 13.21
C LYS A 110 8.97 2.97 13.52
N LYS A 111 8.54 1.73 13.63
CA LYS A 111 9.43 0.58 13.88
C LYS A 111 10.53 0.47 12.82
N HIS A 112 10.23 0.83 11.59
CA HIS A 112 11.18 0.77 10.48
C HIS A 112 11.96 2.07 10.26
N ASN A 113 11.75 3.10 11.09
CA ASN A 113 12.39 4.42 10.96
C ASN A 113 12.13 5.06 9.59
N ILE A 114 10.94 4.88 9.06
CA ILE A 114 10.56 5.40 7.74
C ILE A 114 9.54 6.54 7.80
N GLU A 115 9.29 7.10 8.98
CA GLU A 115 8.57 8.37 9.08
C GLU A 115 9.35 9.42 8.29
N ASN A 116 8.65 10.32 7.62
CA ASN A 116 9.22 11.33 6.73
C ASN A 116 9.76 10.79 5.40
N LEU A 117 9.48 9.54 5.08
CA LEU A 117 9.82 8.99 3.76
C LEU A 117 8.98 9.68 2.69
N LYS A 118 9.63 10.23 1.69
CA LYS A 118 8.98 11.01 0.63
C LYS A 118 9.14 10.39 -0.73
#